data_e870f2478244681b730d9cbe46ec1518
#
_entry.id   e870f2478244681b730d9cbe46ec1518
#
_cell.length_a   1.000
_cell.length_b   1.000
_cell.length_c   1.000
_cell.angle_alpha   90.00
_cell.angle_beta   90.00
_cell.angle_gamma   90.00
#
_symmetry.space_group_name_H-M   'P 1'
#
loop_
_entity.id
_entity.type
_entity.pdbx_description
1 polymer ?
#
loop_
_entity_poly.entity_id
_entity_poly.type
_entity_poly.pdbx_seq_one_letter_code
_entity_poly.pdbx_strand_id
1 'polypeptide(L)'
;QIDLMAAAAGIDSLEFRLRNTSDPRMRKVLQAAGEAFGWKSAKVPAGSGKGRGIACGIDAGSYVALIVEVAVDAATGVIKVVRVVAAQDIGIVVNPDGARMQMEGCITMGLGYVLSEELRFRGGEVLDKAFDSYHLPRFSALPKIETVLVKNDAVEPQGAGEPAIVPLGGAVANAVFDATGKRMYRLPLTPERVRAALGANQAGS
;
A
#
# COMPACT_ATOMS: atom_id res chain seq x y z
N GLN A 1 7.90 3.66 -9.60
CA GLN A 1 8.16 4.04 -10.99
C GLN A 1 6.88 4.43 -11.72
N ILE A 2 5.82 3.63 -11.71
CA ILE A 2 4.57 3.90 -12.45
C ILE A 2 4.00 5.29 -12.11
N ASP A 3 3.96 5.68 -10.84
CA ASP A 3 3.46 7.01 -10.43
C ASP A 3 4.38 8.16 -10.87
N LEU A 4 5.69 7.92 -11.01
CA LEU A 4 6.60 8.91 -11.60
C LEU A 4 6.30 9.11 -13.09
N MET A 5 6.04 8.03 -13.81
CA MET A 5 5.67 8.09 -15.23
C MET A 5 4.30 8.75 -15.42
N ALA A 6 3.33 8.42 -14.56
CA ALA A 6 2.01 9.06 -14.58
C ALA A 6 2.10 10.57 -14.34
N ALA A 7 2.89 10.98 -13.33
CA ALA A 7 3.12 12.39 -13.02
C ALA A 7 3.84 13.12 -14.18
N ALA A 8 4.86 12.52 -14.78
CA ALA A 8 5.57 13.08 -15.94
C ALA A 8 4.67 13.23 -17.17
N ALA A 9 3.69 12.31 -17.33
CA ALA A 9 2.70 12.38 -18.40
C ALA A 9 1.51 13.31 -18.07
N GLY A 10 1.40 13.85 -16.87
CA GLY A 10 0.27 14.64 -16.42
C GLY A 10 -1.04 13.86 -16.32
N ILE A 11 -0.95 12.54 -16.13
CA ILE A 11 -2.10 11.62 -16.10
C ILE A 11 -2.32 11.13 -14.67
N ASP A 12 -3.59 10.97 -14.28
CA ASP A 12 -3.96 10.35 -13.00
C ASP A 12 -3.37 8.95 -12.86
N SER A 13 -2.92 8.59 -11.63
CA SER A 13 -2.21 7.33 -11.38
C SER A 13 -3.03 6.07 -11.69
N LEU A 14 -4.33 6.08 -11.44
CA LEU A 14 -5.23 4.97 -11.79
C LEU A 14 -5.44 4.91 -13.30
N GLU A 15 -5.74 6.05 -13.91
CA GLU A 15 -5.96 6.16 -15.34
C GLU A 15 -4.71 5.75 -16.14
N PHE A 16 -3.52 6.16 -15.68
CA PHE A 16 -2.26 5.78 -16.32
C PHE A 16 -2.07 4.26 -16.29
N ARG A 17 -2.37 3.60 -15.16
CA ARG A 17 -2.32 2.14 -15.06
C ARG A 17 -3.29 1.47 -16.01
N LEU A 18 -4.53 1.96 -16.06
CA LEU A 18 -5.57 1.42 -16.94
C LEU A 18 -5.21 1.57 -18.43
N ARG A 19 -4.57 2.67 -18.83
CA ARG A 19 -4.13 2.88 -20.22
C ARG A 19 -2.97 1.97 -20.62
N ASN A 20 -2.09 1.65 -19.68
CA ASN A 20 -0.85 0.91 -19.96
C ASN A 20 -0.92 -0.58 -19.56
N THR A 21 -2.08 -1.07 -19.13
CA THR A 21 -2.30 -2.47 -18.77
C THR A 21 -3.19 -3.15 -19.80
N SER A 22 -2.66 -4.15 -20.51
CA SER A 22 -3.41 -4.96 -21.46
C SER A 22 -4.12 -6.16 -20.82
N ASP A 23 -3.61 -6.64 -19.67
CA ASP A 23 -4.16 -7.78 -18.96
C ASP A 23 -5.57 -7.48 -18.40
N PRO A 24 -6.60 -8.25 -18.80
CA PRO A 24 -7.98 -7.98 -18.41
C PRO A 24 -8.25 -8.21 -16.93
N ARG A 25 -7.54 -9.14 -16.27
CA ARG A 25 -7.68 -9.40 -14.83
C ARG A 25 -7.12 -8.25 -14.02
N MET A 26 -5.93 -7.76 -14.36
CA MET A 26 -5.33 -6.59 -13.73
C MET A 26 -6.21 -5.34 -13.90
N ARG A 27 -6.77 -5.14 -15.10
CA ARG A 27 -7.69 -4.03 -15.34
C ARG A 27 -8.92 -4.10 -14.44
N LYS A 28 -9.51 -5.28 -14.28
CA LYS A 28 -10.70 -5.49 -13.42
C LYS A 28 -10.41 -5.17 -11.94
N VAL A 29 -9.30 -5.65 -11.38
CA VAL A 29 -8.97 -5.36 -9.98
C VAL A 29 -8.65 -3.87 -9.77
N LEU A 30 -7.98 -3.20 -10.72
CA LEU A 30 -7.74 -1.76 -10.67
C LEU A 30 -9.05 -0.96 -10.69
N GLN A 31 -9.98 -1.32 -11.57
CA GLN A 31 -11.30 -0.68 -11.67
C GLN A 31 -12.11 -0.91 -10.38
N ALA A 32 -12.18 -2.15 -9.90
CA ALA A 32 -12.93 -2.49 -8.69
C ALA A 32 -12.38 -1.79 -7.45
N ALA A 33 -11.05 -1.69 -7.30
CA ALA A 33 -10.43 -0.91 -6.22
C ALA A 33 -10.77 0.57 -6.33
N GLY A 34 -10.68 1.13 -7.53
CA GLY A 34 -11.01 2.54 -7.80
C GLY A 34 -12.47 2.89 -7.49
N GLU A 35 -13.41 2.04 -7.89
CA GLU A 35 -14.84 2.20 -7.62
C GLU A 35 -15.14 2.09 -6.12
N ALA A 36 -14.66 1.05 -5.45
CA ALA A 36 -14.91 0.85 -4.02
C ALA A 36 -14.27 1.94 -3.15
N PHE A 37 -13.12 2.45 -3.55
CA PHE A 37 -12.49 3.58 -2.85
C PHE A 37 -13.21 4.90 -3.10
N GLY A 38 -13.87 5.06 -4.23
CA GLY A 38 -14.38 6.32 -4.74
C GLY A 38 -13.23 7.21 -5.25
N TRP A 39 -12.29 6.61 -5.98
CA TRP A 39 -11.12 7.31 -6.52
C TRP A 39 -11.54 8.45 -7.42
N LYS A 40 -11.08 9.66 -7.09
CA LYS A 40 -11.28 10.86 -7.91
C LYS A 40 -9.92 11.39 -8.29
N SER A 41 -9.79 11.90 -9.49
CA SER A 41 -8.54 12.51 -9.99
C SER A 41 -8.20 13.85 -9.30
N ALA A 42 -9.10 14.41 -8.51
CA ALA A 42 -8.83 15.61 -7.74
C ALA A 42 -7.67 15.37 -6.76
N LYS A 43 -6.58 16.11 -6.94
CA LYS A 43 -5.38 16.03 -6.08
C LYS A 43 -5.73 16.52 -4.67
N VAL A 44 -5.25 15.82 -3.67
CA VAL A 44 -5.20 16.34 -2.31
C VAL A 44 -4.18 17.49 -2.30
N PRO A 45 -4.47 18.65 -1.70
CA PRO A 45 -3.51 19.75 -1.67
C PRO A 45 -2.20 19.33 -1.00
N ALA A 46 -1.07 19.59 -1.66
CA ALA A 46 0.23 19.31 -1.08
C ALA A 46 0.40 20.02 0.28
N GLY A 47 0.97 19.32 1.25
CA GLY A 47 1.14 19.86 2.61
C GLY A 47 -0.08 19.74 3.52
N SER A 48 -1.20 19.13 3.06
CA SER A 48 -2.35 18.86 3.92
C SER A 48 -2.10 17.76 4.98
N GLY A 49 -0.99 17.04 4.87
CA GLY A 49 -0.70 15.86 5.67
C GLY A 49 -1.53 14.63 5.30
N LYS A 50 -2.46 14.73 4.35
CA LYS A 50 -3.27 13.60 3.86
C LYS A 50 -2.85 13.23 2.46
N GLY A 51 -2.91 11.95 2.14
CA GLY A 51 -2.57 11.48 0.79
C GLY A 51 -3.17 10.12 0.47
N ARG A 52 -3.26 9.84 -0.82
CA ARG A 52 -3.78 8.59 -1.37
C ARG A 52 -2.77 7.98 -2.33
N GLY A 53 -2.65 6.68 -2.29
CA GLY A 53 -1.73 5.96 -3.18
C GLY A 53 -2.35 4.67 -3.70
N ILE A 54 -1.98 4.31 -4.91
CA ILE A 54 -2.43 3.09 -5.56
C ILE A 54 -1.23 2.27 -5.98
N ALA A 55 -1.35 0.95 -5.83
CA ALA A 55 -0.44 -0.01 -6.43
C ALA A 55 -1.18 -1.30 -6.78
N CYS A 56 -0.59 -2.13 -7.61
CA CYS A 56 -1.14 -3.42 -8.00
C CYS A 56 -0.01 -4.44 -8.17
N GLY A 57 -0.36 -5.72 -8.12
CA GLY A 57 0.59 -6.81 -8.25
C GLY A 57 -0.08 -8.13 -8.60
N ILE A 58 0.75 -9.13 -8.82
CA ILE A 58 0.35 -10.51 -9.09
C ILE A 58 1.18 -11.39 -8.17
N ASP A 59 0.52 -12.35 -7.50
CA ASP A 59 1.17 -13.35 -6.70
C ASP A 59 0.30 -14.61 -6.63
N ALA A 60 0.91 -15.80 -6.57
CA ALA A 60 0.24 -17.10 -6.49
C ALA A 60 -0.93 -17.26 -7.49
N GLY A 61 -0.79 -16.72 -8.71
CA GLY A 61 -1.82 -16.75 -9.76
C GLY A 61 -2.97 -15.77 -9.58
N SER A 62 -2.98 -15.00 -8.50
CA SER A 62 -4.00 -13.99 -8.16
C SER A 62 -3.54 -12.59 -8.53
N TYR A 63 -4.50 -11.75 -8.88
CA TYR A 63 -4.31 -10.34 -9.22
C TYR A 63 -4.88 -9.47 -8.12
N VAL A 64 -4.16 -8.42 -7.76
CA VAL A 64 -4.58 -7.53 -6.67
C VAL A 64 -4.28 -6.07 -6.99
N ALA A 65 -5.19 -5.18 -6.58
CA ALA A 65 -4.97 -3.74 -6.55
C ALA A 65 -5.33 -3.21 -5.17
N LEU A 66 -4.47 -2.33 -4.65
CA LEU A 66 -4.68 -1.65 -3.37
C LEU A 66 -4.72 -0.15 -3.57
N ILE A 67 -5.66 0.49 -2.86
CA ILE A 67 -5.68 1.94 -2.66
C ILE A 67 -5.62 2.22 -1.18
N VAL A 68 -4.70 3.09 -0.79
CA VAL A 68 -4.41 3.42 0.61
C VAL A 68 -4.62 4.92 0.82
N GLU A 69 -5.24 5.29 1.93
CA GLU A 69 -5.30 6.65 2.45
C GLU A 69 -4.44 6.76 3.71
N VAL A 70 -3.59 7.79 3.76
CA VAL A 70 -2.72 8.07 4.91
C VAL A 70 -2.92 9.48 5.43
N ALA A 71 -2.59 9.66 6.72
CA ALA A 71 -2.29 10.95 7.32
C ALA A 71 -0.85 10.92 7.82
N VAL A 72 -0.06 11.93 7.45
CA VAL A 72 1.35 12.08 7.83
C VAL A 72 1.51 13.28 8.73
N ASP A 73 2.01 13.07 9.92
CA ASP A 73 2.42 14.15 10.83
C ASP A 73 3.85 14.57 10.46
N ALA A 74 3.99 15.74 9.87
CA ALA A 74 5.27 16.25 9.42
C ALA A 74 6.25 16.55 10.56
N ALA A 75 5.75 16.88 11.75
CA ALA A 75 6.59 17.19 12.92
C ALA A 75 7.21 15.92 13.52
N THR A 76 6.42 14.86 13.65
CA THR A 76 6.84 13.59 14.25
C THR A 76 7.32 12.58 13.22
N GLY A 77 6.93 12.70 11.95
CA GLY A 77 7.17 11.73 10.90
C GLY A 77 6.25 10.49 10.98
N VAL A 78 5.30 10.48 11.88
CA VAL A 78 4.37 9.36 12.05
C VAL A 78 3.41 9.29 10.87
N ILE A 79 3.30 8.11 10.28
CA ILE A 79 2.32 7.78 9.25
C ILE A 79 1.18 7.02 9.92
N LYS A 80 -0.04 7.53 9.80
CA LYS A 80 -1.27 6.81 10.13
C LYS A 80 -1.94 6.36 8.83
N VAL A 81 -2.00 5.04 8.60
CA VAL A 81 -2.86 4.50 7.55
C VAL A 81 -4.30 4.57 8.03
N VAL A 82 -5.14 5.27 7.29
CA VAL A 82 -6.54 5.56 7.69
C VAL A 82 -7.49 4.54 7.08
N ARG A 83 -7.29 4.25 5.79
CA ARG A 83 -8.15 3.37 5.01
C ARG A 83 -7.34 2.60 3.98
N VAL A 84 -7.69 1.31 3.81
CA VAL A 84 -7.18 0.46 2.73
C VAL A 84 -8.36 -0.16 2.01
N VAL A 85 -8.39 -0.04 0.70
CA VAL A 85 -9.31 -0.80 -0.17
C VAL A 85 -8.49 -1.77 -1.00
N ALA A 86 -8.80 -3.05 -0.91
CA ALA A 86 -8.13 -4.13 -1.64
C ALA A 86 -9.12 -4.84 -2.55
N ALA A 87 -8.87 -4.85 -3.86
CA ALA A 87 -9.62 -5.66 -4.82
C ALA A 87 -8.73 -6.80 -5.32
N GLN A 88 -9.22 -8.04 -5.24
CA GLN A 88 -8.45 -9.23 -5.60
C GLN A 88 -9.27 -10.19 -6.47
N ASP A 89 -8.65 -10.68 -7.56
CA ASP A 89 -9.15 -11.76 -8.40
C ASP A 89 -8.36 -13.03 -8.08
N ILE A 90 -9.02 -14.00 -7.44
CA ILE A 90 -8.46 -15.30 -7.03
C ILE A 90 -9.03 -16.46 -7.88
N GLY A 91 -9.63 -16.17 -9.03
CA GLY A 91 -10.43 -17.15 -9.77
C GLY A 91 -11.72 -17.49 -9.04
N ILE A 92 -12.11 -18.74 -9.10
CA ILE A 92 -13.29 -19.27 -8.37
C ILE A 92 -13.08 -19.09 -6.86
N VAL A 93 -14.01 -18.41 -6.21
CA VAL A 93 -13.99 -18.14 -4.77
C VAL A 93 -14.74 -19.25 -4.04
N VAL A 94 -14.02 -20.20 -3.44
CA VAL A 94 -14.60 -21.35 -2.72
C VAL A 94 -15.19 -20.91 -1.38
N ASN A 95 -14.50 -20.07 -0.63
CA ASN A 95 -14.94 -19.53 0.66
C ASN A 95 -14.74 -18.01 0.70
N PRO A 96 -15.79 -17.23 0.41
CA PRO A 96 -15.67 -15.75 0.35
C PRO A 96 -15.25 -15.12 1.67
N ASP A 97 -15.75 -15.60 2.79
CA ASP A 97 -15.44 -15.02 4.11
C ASP A 97 -14.01 -15.35 4.52
N GLY A 98 -13.57 -16.59 4.29
CA GLY A 98 -12.19 -16.99 4.49
C GLY A 98 -11.22 -16.19 3.62
N ALA A 99 -11.55 -15.96 2.35
CA ALA A 99 -10.73 -15.16 1.45
C ALA A 99 -10.61 -13.69 1.92
N ARG A 100 -11.70 -13.07 2.37
CA ARG A 100 -11.67 -11.71 2.93
C ARG A 100 -10.82 -11.63 4.19
N MET A 101 -10.97 -12.58 5.12
CA MET A 101 -10.15 -12.62 6.34
C MET A 101 -8.66 -12.77 6.01
N GLN A 102 -8.30 -13.55 5.00
CA GLN A 102 -6.92 -13.66 4.54
C GLN A 102 -6.40 -12.34 3.99
N MET A 103 -7.15 -11.64 3.17
CA MET A 103 -6.78 -10.32 2.66
C MET A 103 -6.57 -9.31 3.79
N GLU A 104 -7.46 -9.26 4.77
CA GLU A 104 -7.37 -8.37 5.93
C GLU A 104 -6.15 -8.69 6.80
N GLY A 105 -5.90 -9.97 7.07
CA GLY A 105 -4.72 -10.44 7.81
C GLY A 105 -3.42 -10.11 7.10
N CYS A 106 -3.36 -10.36 5.81
CA CYS A 106 -2.23 -10.08 4.94
C CYS A 106 -1.88 -8.57 4.92
N ILE A 107 -2.89 -7.71 4.77
CA ILE A 107 -2.71 -6.25 4.82
C ILE A 107 -2.21 -5.82 6.20
N THR A 108 -2.80 -6.36 7.26
CA THR A 108 -2.40 -6.06 8.65
C THR A 108 -0.93 -6.40 8.89
N MET A 109 -0.49 -7.59 8.51
CA MET A 109 0.91 -7.98 8.60
C MET A 109 1.82 -7.11 7.73
N GLY A 110 1.40 -6.84 6.51
CA GLY A 110 2.14 -6.01 5.58
C GLY A 110 2.35 -4.57 6.06
N LEU A 111 1.41 -4.02 6.81
CA LEU A 111 1.59 -2.70 7.44
C LEU A 111 2.75 -2.70 8.44
N GLY A 112 3.00 -3.80 9.13
CA GLY A 112 4.18 -3.98 9.96
C GLY A 112 5.47 -3.84 9.16
N TYR A 113 5.60 -4.59 8.06
CA TYR A 113 6.77 -4.54 7.17
C TYR A 113 6.98 -3.16 6.54
N VAL A 114 5.89 -2.44 6.28
CA VAL A 114 5.95 -1.11 5.65
C VAL A 114 6.33 -0.02 6.66
N LEU A 115 5.86 -0.10 7.91
CA LEU A 115 5.92 1.03 8.84
C LEU A 115 6.94 0.87 9.98
N SER A 116 7.19 -0.37 10.48
CA SER A 116 7.93 -0.54 11.72
C SER A 116 8.87 -1.74 11.79
N GLU A 117 8.55 -2.85 11.09
CA GLU A 117 9.29 -4.10 11.28
C GLU A 117 10.61 -4.08 10.50
N GLU A 118 11.71 -4.15 11.22
CA GLU A 118 13.06 -4.24 10.67
C GLU A 118 13.93 -5.08 11.59
N LEU A 119 14.51 -6.14 11.05
CA LEU A 119 15.49 -6.94 11.76
C LEU A 119 16.86 -6.25 11.70
N ARG A 120 17.38 -5.82 12.83
CA ARG A 120 18.70 -5.18 12.94
C ARG A 120 19.77 -6.21 13.28
N PHE A 121 20.92 -6.05 12.66
CA PHE A 121 22.07 -6.91 12.96
C PHE A 121 23.38 -6.12 12.86
N ARG A 122 24.40 -6.61 13.57
CA ARG A 122 25.76 -6.04 13.56
C ARG A 122 26.78 -7.17 13.67
N GLY A 123 27.73 -7.21 12.75
CA GLY A 123 28.80 -8.21 12.75
C GLY A 123 28.32 -9.67 12.71
N GLY A 124 27.16 -9.94 12.08
CA GLY A 124 26.53 -11.26 12.02
C GLY A 124 25.65 -11.60 13.23
N GLU A 125 25.60 -10.71 14.27
CA GLU A 125 24.74 -10.89 15.43
C GLU A 125 23.40 -10.17 15.22
N VAL A 126 22.28 -10.87 15.44
CA VAL A 126 20.93 -10.30 15.45
C VAL A 126 20.76 -9.49 16.75
N LEU A 127 20.34 -8.23 16.61
CA LEU A 127 20.11 -7.32 17.73
C LEU A 127 18.68 -7.42 18.26
N ASP A 128 17.71 -7.68 17.40
CA ASP A 128 16.29 -7.81 17.75
C ASP A 128 15.97 -9.25 18.12
N LYS A 129 16.18 -9.58 19.41
CA LYS A 129 16.08 -10.96 19.92
C LYS A 129 14.73 -11.28 20.57
N ALA A 130 13.88 -10.27 20.81
CA ALA A 130 12.59 -10.40 21.46
C ALA A 130 11.61 -9.30 21.02
N PHE A 131 10.33 -9.43 21.44
CA PHE A 131 9.28 -8.46 21.08
C PHE A 131 9.38 -7.11 21.79
N ASP A 132 10.33 -6.94 22.70
CA ASP A 132 10.67 -5.63 23.29
C ASP A 132 11.49 -4.75 22.33
N SER A 133 12.22 -5.37 21.41
CA SER A 133 13.05 -4.70 20.39
C SER A 133 12.54 -4.85 18.96
N TYR A 134 11.73 -5.87 18.66
CA TYR A 134 11.08 -6.08 17.38
C TYR A 134 9.60 -5.61 17.44
N HIS A 135 9.29 -4.47 16.83
CA HIS A 135 8.03 -3.78 17.01
C HIS A 135 6.98 -4.19 15.99
N LEU A 136 6.03 -5.02 16.43
CA LEU A 136 4.83 -5.38 15.66
C LEU A 136 3.77 -4.28 15.71
N PRO A 137 2.93 -4.14 14.68
CA PRO A 137 1.75 -3.29 14.71
C PRO A 137 0.81 -3.68 15.86
N ARG A 138 0.20 -2.68 16.51
CA ARG A 138 -0.81 -2.90 17.53
C ARG A 138 -2.22 -2.72 16.96
N PHE A 139 -3.22 -3.34 17.57
CA PHE A 139 -4.62 -3.20 17.16
C PHE A 139 -5.08 -1.74 17.03
N SER A 140 -4.58 -0.84 17.89
CA SER A 140 -4.88 0.58 17.83
C SER A 140 -4.38 1.30 16.58
N ALA A 141 -3.45 0.69 15.82
CA ALA A 141 -2.90 1.23 14.59
C ALA A 141 -3.60 0.70 13.32
N LEU A 142 -4.55 -0.23 13.48
CA LEU A 142 -5.23 -0.83 12.31
C LEU A 142 -6.10 0.20 11.59
N PRO A 143 -6.02 0.26 10.25
CA PRO A 143 -6.89 1.10 9.43
C PRO A 143 -8.27 0.46 9.26
N LYS A 144 -9.20 1.21 8.68
CA LYS A 144 -10.38 0.61 8.07
C LYS A 144 -9.94 -0.17 6.82
N ILE A 145 -10.17 -1.48 6.79
CA ILE A 145 -9.88 -2.33 5.62
C ILE A 145 -11.19 -2.71 4.94
N GLU A 146 -11.25 -2.54 3.63
CA GLU A 146 -12.37 -2.92 2.78
C GLU A 146 -11.85 -3.84 1.67
N THR A 147 -12.48 -5.01 1.53
CA THR A 147 -12.06 -6.06 0.59
C THR A 147 -13.11 -6.29 -0.49
N VAL A 148 -12.67 -6.37 -1.73
CA VAL A 148 -13.49 -6.66 -2.91
C VAL A 148 -12.97 -7.92 -3.58
N LEU A 149 -13.76 -8.98 -3.59
CA LEU A 149 -13.48 -10.18 -4.39
C LEU A 149 -14.05 -9.98 -5.79
N VAL A 150 -13.17 -9.89 -6.77
CA VAL A 150 -13.56 -9.74 -8.18
C VAL A 150 -13.97 -11.10 -8.71
N LYS A 151 -15.23 -11.21 -9.15
CA LYS A 151 -15.77 -12.47 -9.68
C LYS A 151 -15.05 -12.89 -10.97
N ASN A 152 -14.56 -14.13 -10.98
CA ASN A 152 -13.92 -14.73 -12.14
C ASN A 152 -14.07 -16.26 -12.13
N ASP A 153 -15.23 -16.73 -12.59
CA ASP A 153 -15.56 -18.16 -12.61
C ASP A 153 -14.87 -18.93 -13.77
N ALA A 154 -14.11 -18.23 -14.62
CA ALA A 154 -13.40 -18.84 -15.74
C ALA A 154 -11.98 -19.33 -15.37
N VAL A 155 -11.51 -19.03 -14.16
CA VAL A 155 -10.17 -19.39 -13.66
C VAL A 155 -10.32 -20.25 -12.42
N GLU A 156 -9.62 -21.38 -12.39
CA GLU A 156 -9.54 -22.23 -11.21
C GLU A 156 -9.10 -21.46 -9.96
N PRO A 157 -9.44 -21.93 -8.73
CA PRO A 157 -9.05 -21.26 -7.50
C PRO A 157 -7.55 -20.98 -7.42
N GLN A 158 -7.18 -19.77 -7.06
CA GLN A 158 -5.80 -19.31 -6.93
C GLN A 158 -5.48 -18.92 -5.48
N GLY A 159 -4.23 -18.56 -5.19
CA GLY A 159 -3.80 -18.15 -3.85
C GLY A 159 -4.54 -16.90 -3.37
N ALA A 160 -5.11 -16.94 -2.16
CA ALA A 160 -5.87 -15.83 -1.58
C ALA A 160 -5.16 -15.17 -0.38
N GLY A 161 -4.17 -15.85 0.21
CA GLY A 161 -3.58 -15.49 1.49
C GLY A 161 -2.60 -14.33 1.43
N GLU A 162 -1.71 -14.29 0.45
CA GLU A 162 -0.55 -13.38 0.42
C GLU A 162 -0.61 -12.27 -0.65
N PRO A 163 -1.39 -12.38 -1.72
CA PRO A 163 -1.28 -11.39 -2.81
C PRO A 163 -1.46 -9.93 -2.38
N ALA A 164 -2.29 -9.65 -1.37
CA ALA A 164 -2.54 -8.29 -0.92
C ALA A 164 -1.33 -7.60 -0.26
N ILE A 165 -0.31 -8.35 0.19
CA ILE A 165 0.91 -7.73 0.76
C ILE A 165 1.84 -7.16 -0.32
N VAL A 166 1.82 -7.74 -1.52
CA VAL A 166 2.76 -7.41 -2.60
C VAL A 166 2.71 -5.93 -3.00
N PRO A 167 1.55 -5.32 -3.30
CA PRO A 167 1.48 -3.91 -3.67
C PRO A 167 1.46 -2.94 -2.48
N LEU A 168 1.33 -3.43 -1.23
CA LEU A 168 1.03 -2.58 -0.07
C LEU A 168 2.12 -1.52 0.18
N GLY A 169 3.39 -1.91 0.18
CA GLY A 169 4.51 -0.98 0.38
C GLY A 169 4.54 0.13 -0.66
N GLY A 170 4.27 -0.22 -1.93
CA GLY A 170 4.17 0.74 -3.02
C GLY A 170 2.97 1.68 -2.88
N ALA A 171 1.81 1.16 -2.48
CA ALA A 171 0.61 1.98 -2.27
C ALA A 171 0.80 2.97 -1.12
N VAL A 172 1.34 2.54 0.02
CA VAL A 172 1.64 3.43 1.16
C VAL A 172 2.69 4.47 0.79
N ALA A 173 3.80 4.09 0.14
CA ALA A 173 4.83 5.05 -0.28
C ALA A 173 4.29 6.09 -1.29
N ASN A 174 3.39 5.70 -2.19
CA ASN A 174 2.71 6.63 -3.09
C ASN A 174 1.76 7.56 -2.34
N ALA A 175 1.03 7.06 -1.33
CA ALA A 175 0.17 7.88 -0.48
C ALA A 175 0.98 8.90 0.35
N VAL A 176 2.14 8.49 0.89
CA VAL A 176 3.06 9.40 1.59
C VAL A 176 3.57 10.50 0.65
N PHE A 177 3.90 10.15 -0.60
CA PHE A 177 4.29 11.16 -1.59
C PHE A 177 3.17 12.14 -1.89
N ASP A 178 1.93 11.66 -2.07
CA ASP A 178 0.76 12.50 -2.30
C ASP A 178 0.50 13.45 -1.11
N ALA A 179 0.73 12.97 0.12
CA ALA A 179 0.59 13.77 1.34
C ALA A 179 1.68 14.84 1.53
N THR A 180 2.92 14.54 1.11
CA THR A 180 4.09 15.31 1.55
C THR A 180 4.94 15.89 0.41
N GLY A 181 4.73 15.42 -0.81
CA GLY A 181 5.60 15.73 -1.95
C GLY A 181 6.98 15.04 -1.92
N LYS A 182 7.23 14.16 -0.92
CA LYS A 182 8.52 13.47 -0.76
C LYS A 182 8.42 11.99 -1.09
N ARG A 183 9.29 11.50 -1.98
CA ARG A 183 9.39 10.09 -2.33
C ARG A 183 10.20 9.32 -1.31
N MET A 184 9.66 8.19 -0.88
CA MET A 184 10.33 7.23 0.00
C MET A 184 10.68 5.97 -0.78
N TYR A 185 11.95 5.53 -0.69
CA TYR A 185 12.48 4.39 -1.46
C TYR A 185 13.02 3.26 -0.56
N ARG A 186 12.94 3.43 0.75
CA ARG A 186 13.43 2.44 1.72
C ARG A 186 12.36 2.13 2.75
N LEU A 187 12.04 0.86 2.91
CA LEU A 187 11.19 0.33 3.98
C LEU A 187 12.05 -0.11 5.19
N PRO A 188 11.46 -0.16 6.37
CA PRO A 188 10.17 0.41 6.75
C PRO A 188 10.20 1.94 6.72
N LEU A 189 9.02 2.56 6.56
CA LEU A 189 8.83 4.02 6.58
C LEU A 189 8.73 4.50 8.03
N THR A 190 9.82 4.36 8.78
CA THR A 190 9.84 4.77 10.20
C THR A 190 9.71 6.28 10.35
N PRO A 191 9.21 6.77 11.50
CA PRO A 191 9.10 8.21 11.76
C PRO A 191 10.42 8.97 11.53
N GLU A 192 11.56 8.37 11.89
CA GLU A 192 12.90 8.97 11.70
C GLU A 192 13.21 9.12 10.20
N ARG A 193 12.94 8.10 9.39
CA ARG A 193 13.17 8.13 7.94
C ARG A 193 12.27 9.14 7.24
N VAL A 194 11.01 9.23 7.68
CA VAL A 194 10.05 10.21 7.15
C VAL A 194 10.51 11.62 7.49
N ARG A 195 10.84 11.92 8.76
CA ARG A 195 11.39 13.24 9.16
C ARG A 195 12.64 13.61 8.39
N ALA A 196 13.58 12.68 8.23
CA ALA A 196 14.79 12.91 7.48
C ALA A 196 14.51 13.31 6.02
N ALA A 197 13.54 12.62 5.37
CA ALA A 197 13.12 12.94 4.01
C ALA A 197 12.40 14.29 3.92
N LEU A 198 11.61 14.66 4.92
CA LEU A 198 10.91 15.95 4.99
C LEU A 198 11.87 17.10 5.27
N GLY A 199 12.88 16.91 6.15
CA GLY A 199 13.85 17.92 6.55
C GLY A 199 14.94 18.20 5.50
N ALA A 200 15.19 17.31 4.56
CA ALA A 200 16.24 17.43 3.56
C ALA A 200 16.13 18.64 2.60
N ASN A 201 15.04 19.41 2.67
CA ASN A 201 14.87 20.64 1.88
C ASN A 201 15.08 21.94 2.68
N GLN A 202 15.34 21.90 4.01
CA GLN A 202 15.62 23.12 4.77
C GLN A 202 17.11 23.53 4.75
N ALA A 203 17.98 22.69 4.22
CA ALA A 203 19.42 22.93 4.15
C ALA A 203 19.90 23.43 2.77
N GLY A 204 19.02 23.73 1.83
CA GLY A 204 19.33 24.10 0.44
C GLY A 204 18.62 25.36 -0.08
N SER A 205 18.21 26.28 0.82
CA SER A 205 17.66 27.60 0.43
C SER A 205 18.51 28.73 0.99
#